data_74c39e5dfeeb62c1f2ce05823aa715f1
#
_entry.id   74c39e5dfeeb62c1f2ce05823aa715f1
#
_cell.length_a   1.000
_cell.length_b   1.000
_cell.length_c   1.000
_cell.angle_alpha   90.00
_cell.angle_beta   90.00
_cell.angle_gamma   90.00
#
_symmetry.space_group_name_H-M   'P 1'
#
loop_
_entity.id
_entity.type
_entity.pdbx_description
1 polymer ?
#
loop_
_entity_poly.entity_id
_entity_poly.type
_entity_poly.pdbx_seq_one_letter_code
_entity_poly.pdbx_strand_id
1 'polypeptide(L)'
;HSDDPAQFLREVMRVGKAGYIETPSLLGEWLFPKQSHRYVVLCIGDKLVLYDKQRVPGNYANDYGELFLNYLPYQSLPYKLLPFSEGELMHVRYEWKDDIDFLVNPTDEYYSKFFLKKWDRQMVCTLFPPRGFVTELGRTLRAAAHVIGDKLRRSQGRRPITLEEYRKLHPGELR
;
A
#
# COMPACT_ATOMS: atom_id res chain seq x y z
N HIS A 1 -2.64 -0.33 -13.03
CA HIS A 1 -2.27 -0.50 -14.44
C HIS A 1 -3.20 -1.43 -15.22
N SER A 2 -4.13 -2.16 -14.56
CA SER A 2 -5.09 -3.02 -15.25
C SER A 2 -6.34 -2.23 -15.63
N ASP A 3 -6.83 -2.40 -16.85
CA ASP A 3 -8.09 -1.79 -17.30
C ASP A 3 -9.30 -2.49 -16.67
N ASP A 4 -9.18 -3.80 -16.40
CA ASP A 4 -10.17 -4.61 -15.69
C ASP A 4 -9.55 -5.28 -14.46
N PRO A 5 -9.58 -4.64 -13.28
CA PRO A 5 -9.02 -5.21 -12.07
C PRO A 5 -9.80 -6.43 -11.56
N ALA A 6 -11.09 -6.53 -11.88
CA ALA A 6 -11.89 -7.67 -11.48
C ALA A 6 -11.46 -8.93 -12.25
N GLN A 7 -11.22 -8.80 -13.56
CA GLN A 7 -10.68 -9.90 -14.36
C GLN A 7 -9.29 -10.28 -13.88
N PHE A 8 -8.42 -9.31 -13.61
CA PHE A 8 -7.07 -9.57 -13.08
C PHE A 8 -7.12 -10.37 -11.77
N LEU A 9 -7.96 -9.96 -10.80
CA LEU A 9 -8.07 -10.64 -9.52
C LEU A 9 -8.64 -12.06 -9.68
N ARG A 10 -9.63 -12.25 -10.56
CA ARG A 10 -10.14 -13.61 -10.88
C ARG A 10 -9.06 -14.51 -11.46
N GLU A 11 -8.18 -13.99 -12.32
CA GLU A 11 -7.08 -14.78 -12.88
C GLU A 11 -6.02 -15.08 -11.81
N VAL A 12 -5.74 -14.16 -10.88
CA VAL A 12 -4.85 -14.43 -9.75
C VAL A 12 -5.39 -15.59 -8.89
N MET A 13 -6.69 -15.60 -8.56
CA MET A 13 -7.34 -16.69 -7.83
C MET A 13 -7.38 -17.99 -8.62
N ARG A 14 -7.53 -17.93 -9.95
CA ARG A 14 -7.52 -19.12 -10.80
C ARG A 14 -6.19 -19.85 -10.79
N VAL A 15 -5.07 -19.11 -10.74
CA VAL A 15 -3.72 -19.69 -10.82
C VAL A 15 -3.07 -19.95 -9.45
N GLY A 16 -3.49 -19.22 -8.42
CA GLY A 16 -2.96 -19.32 -7.06
C GLY A 16 -4.02 -19.78 -6.06
N LYS A 17 -3.60 -20.49 -5.01
CA LYS A 17 -4.47 -20.84 -3.88
C LYS A 17 -4.28 -19.94 -2.67
N ALA A 18 -3.23 -19.16 -2.66
CA ALA A 18 -2.94 -18.16 -1.65
C ALA A 18 -1.94 -17.16 -2.19
N GLY A 19 -1.89 -15.98 -1.62
CA GLY A 19 -0.94 -14.95 -2.04
C GLY A 19 -1.01 -13.68 -1.21
N TYR A 20 -0.27 -12.70 -1.68
CA TYR A 20 -0.16 -11.41 -1.07
C TYR A 20 -0.32 -10.33 -2.15
N ILE A 21 -1.15 -9.34 -1.85
CA ILE A 21 -1.38 -8.17 -2.71
C ILE A 21 -0.90 -6.94 -1.95
N GLU A 22 0.00 -6.17 -2.55
CA GLU A 22 0.39 -4.86 -2.06
C GLU A 22 0.11 -3.81 -3.13
N THR A 23 -0.58 -2.75 -2.76
CA THR A 23 -0.96 -1.65 -3.65
C THR A 23 -0.99 -0.35 -2.87
N PRO A 24 -0.74 0.81 -3.50
CA PRO A 24 -0.97 2.09 -2.86
C PRO A 24 -2.40 2.20 -2.32
N SER A 25 -2.52 2.71 -1.09
CA SER A 25 -3.83 3.00 -0.52
C SER A 25 -4.44 4.25 -1.15
N LEU A 26 -5.71 4.52 -0.87
CA LEU A 26 -6.35 5.80 -1.19
C LEU A 26 -5.52 6.98 -0.65
N LEU A 27 -5.04 6.89 0.60
CA LEU A 27 -4.24 7.95 1.22
C LEU A 27 -2.86 8.07 0.58
N GLY A 28 -2.22 6.94 0.25
CA GLY A 28 -0.95 6.92 -0.48
C GLY A 28 -1.06 7.63 -1.82
N GLU A 29 -2.13 7.38 -2.58
CA GLU A 29 -2.39 8.07 -3.85
C GLU A 29 -2.70 9.57 -3.70
N TRP A 30 -3.19 10.02 -2.54
CA TRP A 30 -3.34 11.44 -2.24
C TRP A 30 -2.02 12.12 -1.93
N LEU A 31 -1.11 11.44 -1.23
CA LEU A 31 0.18 11.99 -0.85
C LEU A 31 1.16 12.09 -2.04
N PHE A 32 1.15 11.09 -2.90
CA PHE A 32 2.02 11.01 -4.09
C PHE A 32 1.29 10.33 -5.26
N PRO A 33 0.37 11.07 -5.89
CA PRO A 33 -0.44 10.54 -6.95
C PRO A 33 0.41 10.16 -8.17
N LYS A 34 0.13 9.01 -8.76
CA LYS A 34 0.69 8.61 -10.05
C LYS A 34 -0.40 8.58 -11.12
N GLN A 35 -0.16 9.24 -12.24
CA GLN A 35 -1.10 9.26 -13.36
C GLN A 35 -1.35 7.86 -13.95
N SER A 36 -0.35 6.98 -13.86
CA SER A 36 -0.46 5.59 -14.32
C SER A 36 -1.36 4.70 -13.46
N HIS A 37 -1.71 5.10 -12.23
CA HIS A 37 -2.61 4.36 -11.37
C HIS A 37 -4.04 4.79 -11.63
N ARG A 38 -4.85 3.88 -12.15
CA ARG A 38 -6.26 4.13 -12.45
C ARG A 38 -7.17 3.99 -11.24
N TYR A 39 -6.83 3.07 -10.34
CA TYR A 39 -7.66 2.74 -9.17
C TYR A 39 -6.98 3.17 -7.87
N VAL A 40 -7.80 3.60 -6.91
CA VAL A 40 -7.45 3.75 -5.50
C VAL A 40 -8.04 2.59 -4.72
N VAL A 41 -7.32 2.17 -3.69
CA VAL A 41 -7.65 0.92 -2.99
C VAL A 41 -7.73 1.15 -1.48
N LEU A 42 -8.69 0.50 -0.84
CA LEU A 42 -8.79 0.36 0.61
C LEU A 42 -9.13 -1.08 0.96
N CYS A 43 -8.65 -1.53 2.11
CA CYS A 43 -9.17 -2.72 2.75
C CYS A 43 -10.23 -2.28 3.77
N ILE A 44 -11.48 -2.71 3.61
CA ILE A 44 -12.61 -2.35 4.47
C ILE A 44 -13.16 -3.64 5.06
N GLY A 45 -12.90 -3.86 6.37
CA GLY A 45 -12.99 -5.19 6.95
C GLY A 45 -11.97 -6.12 6.25
N ASP A 46 -12.42 -7.31 5.85
CA ASP A 46 -11.58 -8.28 5.13
C ASP A 46 -11.72 -8.18 3.60
N LYS A 47 -12.34 -7.10 3.10
CA LYS A 47 -12.67 -6.93 1.70
C LYS A 47 -11.77 -5.91 1.01
N LEU A 48 -11.19 -6.28 -0.12
CA LEU A 48 -10.41 -5.40 -0.98
C LEU A 48 -11.35 -4.56 -1.85
N VAL A 49 -11.40 -3.26 -1.62
CA VAL A 49 -12.28 -2.34 -2.34
C VAL A 49 -11.46 -1.46 -3.27
N LEU A 50 -11.72 -1.58 -4.57
CA LEU A 50 -11.08 -0.80 -5.62
C LEU A 50 -12.06 0.22 -6.18
N TYR A 51 -11.61 1.46 -6.30
CA TYR A 51 -12.44 2.54 -6.81
C TYR A 51 -11.71 3.30 -7.93
N ASP A 52 -12.39 3.53 -9.05
CA ASP A 52 -11.81 4.30 -10.16
C ASP A 52 -11.56 5.74 -9.70
N LYS A 53 -10.33 6.23 -9.87
CA LYS A 53 -9.92 7.59 -9.47
C LYS A 53 -10.78 8.68 -10.10
N GLN A 54 -11.28 8.46 -11.31
CA GLN A 54 -12.14 9.43 -11.99
C GLN A 54 -13.50 9.63 -11.28
N ARG A 55 -13.91 8.68 -10.45
CA ARG A 55 -15.15 8.74 -9.66
C ARG A 55 -14.97 9.30 -8.26
N VAL A 56 -13.72 9.42 -7.81
CA VAL A 56 -13.39 9.93 -6.47
C VAL A 56 -13.28 11.45 -6.53
N PRO A 57 -13.98 12.21 -5.66
CA PRO A 57 -13.82 13.65 -5.58
C PRO A 57 -12.38 14.00 -5.18
N GLY A 58 -11.71 14.80 -5.98
CA GLY A 58 -10.36 15.25 -5.69
C GLY A 58 -9.54 15.50 -6.96
N ASN A 59 -8.43 16.18 -6.79
CA ASN A 59 -7.51 16.45 -7.88
C ASN A 59 -6.22 15.65 -7.70
N TYR A 60 -6.03 14.63 -8.54
CA TYR A 60 -4.81 13.83 -8.62
C TYR A 60 -3.86 14.31 -9.74
N ALA A 61 -4.07 15.53 -10.25
CA ALA A 61 -3.28 16.06 -11.36
C ALA A 61 -1.86 16.47 -10.93
N ASN A 62 -1.69 16.86 -9.66
CA ASN A 62 -0.39 17.24 -9.12
C ASN A 62 0.36 15.99 -8.66
N ASP A 63 1.57 15.81 -9.18
CA ASP A 63 2.47 14.74 -8.76
C ASP A 63 3.54 15.31 -7.83
N TYR A 64 3.52 14.87 -6.59
CA TYR A 64 4.50 15.23 -5.56
C TYR A 64 5.53 14.12 -5.32
N GLY A 65 5.65 13.18 -6.25
CA GLY A 65 6.55 12.04 -6.13
C GLY A 65 8.00 12.43 -5.93
N GLU A 66 8.46 13.53 -6.57
CA GLU A 66 9.83 14.03 -6.37
C GLU A 66 10.12 14.34 -4.90
N LEU A 67 9.17 15.01 -4.22
CA LEU A 67 9.30 15.31 -2.79
C LEU A 67 9.24 14.04 -1.93
N PHE A 68 8.22 13.22 -2.11
CA PHE A 68 7.90 12.11 -1.21
C PHE A 68 8.67 10.81 -1.49
N LEU A 69 9.13 10.60 -2.72
CA LEU A 69 9.83 9.37 -3.12
C LEU A 69 11.34 9.60 -3.30
N ASN A 70 11.75 10.81 -3.75
CA ASN A 70 13.14 11.07 -4.13
C ASN A 70 13.88 12.01 -3.16
N TYR A 71 13.18 12.90 -2.46
CA TYR A 71 13.83 13.85 -1.54
C TYR A 71 13.70 13.45 -0.06
N LEU A 72 12.49 13.37 0.48
CA LEU A 72 12.26 13.12 1.92
C LEU A 72 12.86 11.80 2.44
N PRO A 73 12.85 10.68 1.70
CA PRO A 73 13.47 9.44 2.16
C PRO A 73 14.98 9.55 2.39
N TYR A 74 15.64 10.53 1.80
CA TYR A 74 17.08 10.75 1.98
C TYR A 74 17.39 11.85 2.99
N GLN A 75 16.53 12.84 3.16
CA GLN A 75 16.78 14.04 3.97
C GLN A 75 16.14 13.99 5.36
N SER A 76 15.02 13.30 5.52
CA SER A 76 14.25 13.31 6.77
C SER A 76 14.25 11.96 7.49
N LEU A 77 14.86 11.93 8.68
CA LEU A 77 14.81 10.72 9.52
C LEU A 77 13.38 10.36 9.97
N PRO A 78 12.53 11.29 10.43
CA PRO A 78 11.14 10.99 10.75
C PRO A 78 10.37 10.41 9.55
N TYR A 79 10.60 10.93 8.36
CA TYR A 79 9.97 10.41 7.16
C TYR A 79 10.43 8.99 6.82
N LYS A 80 11.69 8.64 7.08
CA LYS A 80 12.20 7.27 6.90
C LYS A 80 11.52 6.25 7.83
N LEU A 81 11.05 6.69 8.99
CA LEU A 81 10.34 5.83 9.94
C LEU A 81 8.89 5.58 9.50
N LEU A 82 8.26 6.56 8.84
CA LEU A 82 6.85 6.54 8.49
C LEU A 82 6.39 5.28 7.72
N PRO A 83 7.07 4.80 6.67
CA PRO A 83 6.67 3.59 5.95
C PRO A 83 6.71 2.32 6.81
N PHE A 84 7.51 2.31 7.88
CA PHE A 84 7.65 1.16 8.78
C PHE A 84 6.73 1.25 10.00
N SER A 85 6.43 2.46 10.49
CA SER A 85 5.51 2.68 11.61
C SER A 85 4.06 2.78 11.16
N GLU A 86 3.79 3.39 10.01
CA GLU A 86 2.45 3.71 9.50
C GLU A 86 2.27 3.24 8.05
N GLY A 87 2.81 2.06 7.73
CA GLY A 87 2.77 1.53 6.36
C GLY A 87 1.36 1.35 5.80
N GLU A 88 0.38 1.08 6.66
CA GLU A 88 -1.03 0.96 6.29
C GLU A 88 -1.68 2.27 5.82
N LEU A 89 -1.11 3.43 6.15
CA LEU A 89 -1.57 4.69 5.57
C LEU A 89 -1.25 4.78 4.08
N MET A 90 -0.10 4.25 3.67
CA MET A 90 0.42 4.38 2.32
C MET A 90 0.07 3.21 1.41
N HIS A 91 0.00 2.01 1.99
CA HIS A 91 -0.20 0.78 1.23
C HIS A 91 -1.31 -0.06 1.84
N VAL A 92 -2.12 -0.65 0.98
CA VAL A 92 -2.98 -1.78 1.34
C VAL A 92 -2.12 -3.04 1.21
N ARG A 93 -2.11 -3.85 2.26
CA ARG A 93 -1.47 -5.15 2.32
C ARG A 93 -2.55 -6.18 2.59
N TYR A 94 -2.81 -7.03 1.63
CA TYR A 94 -3.91 -7.98 1.67
C TYR A 94 -3.37 -9.40 1.45
N GLU A 95 -3.44 -10.21 2.50
CA GLU A 95 -3.17 -11.64 2.42
C GLU A 95 -4.47 -12.38 2.11
N TRP A 96 -4.40 -13.35 1.25
CA TRP A 96 -5.56 -14.12 0.85
C TRP A 96 -5.22 -15.60 0.76
N LYS A 97 -6.25 -16.42 0.95
CA LYS A 97 -6.20 -17.87 0.80
C LYS A 97 -7.51 -18.34 0.18
N ASP A 98 -7.39 -19.20 -0.83
CA ASP A 98 -8.46 -19.80 -1.62
C ASP A 98 -9.25 -18.78 -2.45
N ASP A 99 -9.71 -17.68 -1.88
CA ASP A 99 -10.49 -16.64 -2.56
C ASP A 99 -10.04 -15.22 -2.15
N ILE A 100 -10.23 -14.28 -3.07
CA ILE A 100 -10.03 -12.85 -2.82
C ILE A 100 -11.42 -12.20 -2.77
N ASP A 101 -11.84 -11.75 -1.59
CA ASP A 101 -13.07 -11.00 -1.46
C ASP A 101 -12.83 -9.55 -1.88
N PHE A 102 -13.36 -9.17 -3.05
CA PHE A 102 -13.13 -7.85 -3.62
C PHE A 102 -14.38 -7.20 -4.21
N LEU A 103 -14.38 -5.88 -4.27
CA LEU A 103 -15.39 -5.06 -4.92
C LEU A 103 -14.72 -4.02 -5.81
N VAL A 104 -15.30 -3.79 -6.98
CA VAL A 104 -14.86 -2.75 -7.92
C VAL A 104 -15.99 -1.75 -8.12
N ASN A 105 -15.73 -0.48 -7.79
CA ASN A 105 -16.71 0.62 -7.87
C ASN A 105 -18.07 0.29 -7.22
N PRO A 106 -18.10 -0.20 -5.97
CA PRO A 106 -19.35 -0.56 -5.33
C PRO A 106 -20.28 0.65 -5.21
N THR A 107 -21.57 0.41 -5.39
CA THR A 107 -22.63 1.41 -5.17
C THR A 107 -23.17 1.37 -3.74
N ASP A 108 -22.93 0.28 -3.01
CA ASP A 108 -23.28 0.17 -1.61
C ASP A 108 -22.65 1.28 -0.78
N GLU A 109 -23.46 2.01 -0.03
CA GLU A 109 -23.03 3.17 0.75
C GLU A 109 -22.05 2.79 1.85
N TYR A 110 -22.11 1.57 2.39
CA TYR A 110 -21.16 1.09 3.39
C TYR A 110 -19.73 1.18 2.91
N TYR A 111 -19.45 0.82 1.64
CA TYR A 111 -18.12 0.86 1.05
C TYR A 111 -17.83 2.18 0.34
N SER A 112 -18.77 2.68 -0.46
CA SER A 112 -18.56 3.85 -1.32
C SER A 112 -18.33 5.13 -0.52
N LYS A 113 -18.89 5.26 0.68
CA LYS A 113 -18.68 6.44 1.54
C LYS A 113 -17.21 6.74 1.81
N PHE A 114 -16.34 5.72 1.94
CA PHE A 114 -14.91 5.90 2.19
C PHE A 114 -14.17 6.56 1.03
N PHE A 115 -14.73 6.56 -0.15
CA PHE A 115 -14.14 7.16 -1.36
C PHE A 115 -14.82 8.45 -1.75
N LEU A 116 -16.12 8.61 -1.46
CA LEU A 116 -16.96 9.68 -2.00
C LEU A 116 -17.30 10.76 -0.98
N LYS A 117 -17.19 10.49 0.32
CA LYS A 117 -17.56 11.42 1.39
C LYS A 117 -16.34 11.87 2.19
N LYS A 118 -16.48 13.04 2.85
CA LYS A 118 -15.52 13.47 3.86
C LYS A 118 -15.52 12.47 5.02
N TRP A 119 -14.34 12.04 5.43
CA TRP A 119 -14.20 11.10 6.53
C TRP A 119 -14.56 11.75 7.86
N ASP A 120 -15.39 11.06 8.62
CA ASP A 120 -15.66 11.34 10.01
C ASP A 120 -14.86 10.43 10.94
N ARG A 121 -14.99 10.64 12.26
CA ARG A 121 -14.25 9.87 13.26
C ARG A 121 -14.61 8.37 13.22
N GLN A 122 -15.85 8.02 12.93
CA GLN A 122 -16.27 6.63 12.86
C GLN A 122 -15.62 5.91 11.67
N MET A 123 -15.58 6.56 10.52
CA MET A 123 -14.89 6.04 9.33
C MET A 123 -13.40 5.86 9.58
N VAL A 124 -12.76 6.84 10.22
CA VAL A 124 -11.34 6.73 10.60
C VAL A 124 -11.12 5.55 11.54
N CYS A 125 -11.92 5.38 12.59
CA CYS A 125 -11.76 4.28 13.53
C CYS A 125 -12.07 2.90 12.91
N THR A 126 -12.88 2.86 11.83
CA THR A 126 -13.13 1.62 11.09
C THR A 126 -11.89 1.15 10.32
N LEU A 127 -11.19 2.07 9.67
CA LEU A 127 -9.99 1.75 8.88
C LEU A 127 -8.72 1.69 9.75
N PHE A 128 -8.64 2.55 10.76
CA PHE A 128 -7.49 2.71 11.65
C PHE A 128 -7.96 2.67 13.11
N PRO A 129 -8.22 1.48 13.65
CA PRO A 129 -8.68 1.34 15.03
C PRO A 129 -7.67 1.94 16.02
N PRO A 130 -8.15 2.58 17.12
CA PRO A 130 -7.30 3.14 18.15
C PRO A 130 -6.35 2.09 18.72
N ARG A 131 -5.10 2.48 18.91
CA ARG A 131 -4.04 1.62 19.43
C ARG A 131 -3.58 2.08 20.80
N GLY A 132 -3.21 1.14 21.66
CA GLY A 132 -2.67 1.43 22.98
C GLY A 132 -1.21 1.86 22.91
N PHE A 133 -0.75 2.60 23.94
CA PHE A 133 0.62 3.14 24.01
C PHE A 133 1.72 2.08 23.82
N VAL A 134 1.55 0.89 24.43
CA VAL A 134 2.53 -0.20 24.31
C VAL A 134 2.66 -0.67 22.86
N THR A 135 1.55 -0.78 22.15
CA THR A 135 1.52 -1.15 20.73
C THR A 135 2.26 -0.10 19.89
N GLU A 136 1.99 1.18 20.14
CA GLU A 136 2.63 2.29 19.42
C GLU A 136 4.14 2.35 19.68
N LEU A 137 4.55 2.19 20.94
CA LEU A 137 5.96 2.13 21.29
C LEU A 137 6.66 0.96 20.58
N GLY A 138 6.05 -0.23 20.58
CA GLY A 138 6.58 -1.39 19.88
C GLY A 138 6.68 -1.20 18.36
N ARG A 139 5.73 -0.51 17.74
CA ARG A 139 5.76 -0.16 16.30
C ARG A 139 6.91 0.81 16.01
N THR A 140 7.05 1.86 16.81
CA THR A 140 8.12 2.86 16.67
C THR A 140 9.51 2.23 16.83
N LEU A 141 9.70 1.38 17.85
CA LEU A 141 10.97 0.68 18.05
C LEU A 141 11.31 -0.27 16.90
N ARG A 142 10.33 -1.00 16.36
CA ARG A 142 10.52 -1.84 15.17
C ARG A 142 10.90 -1.02 13.95
N ALA A 143 10.21 0.10 13.71
CA ALA A 143 10.53 1.00 12.61
C ALA A 143 11.97 1.54 12.72
N ALA A 144 12.38 1.96 13.93
CA ALA A 144 13.75 2.42 14.18
C ALA A 144 14.77 1.30 13.94
N ALA A 145 14.51 0.09 14.40
CA ALA A 145 15.38 -1.06 14.18
C ALA A 145 15.53 -1.38 12.68
N HIS A 146 14.45 -1.29 11.89
CA HIS A 146 14.50 -1.46 10.44
C HIS A 146 15.40 -0.41 9.78
N VAL A 147 15.20 0.87 10.10
CA VAL A 147 16.00 1.96 9.50
C VAL A 147 17.48 1.84 9.86
N ILE A 148 17.80 1.48 11.12
CA ILE A 148 19.17 1.25 11.57
C ILE A 148 19.77 0.03 10.88
N GLY A 149 19.03 -1.08 10.82
CA GLY A 149 19.47 -2.32 10.18
C GLY A 149 19.75 -2.12 8.70
N ASP A 150 18.93 -1.35 7.98
CA ASP A 150 19.16 -1.03 6.57
C ASP A 150 20.41 -0.16 6.37
N LYS A 151 20.63 0.82 7.26
CA LYS A 151 21.82 1.65 7.22
C LYS A 151 23.09 0.82 7.44
N LEU A 152 23.08 -0.10 8.40
CA LEU A 152 24.20 -0.99 8.68
C LEU A 152 24.45 -1.94 7.50
N ARG A 153 23.43 -2.54 6.91
CA ARG A 153 23.54 -3.41 5.72
C ARG A 153 24.16 -2.67 4.54
N ARG A 154 23.74 -1.43 4.29
CA ARG A 154 24.30 -0.58 3.22
C ARG A 154 25.76 -0.21 3.49
N SER A 155 26.13 0.07 4.76
CA SER A 155 27.52 0.39 5.13
C SER A 155 28.47 -0.80 4.97
N GLN A 156 27.93 -2.05 5.03
CA GLN A 156 28.68 -3.28 4.80
C GLN A 156 28.75 -3.71 3.32
N GLY A 157 28.38 -2.82 2.39
CA GLY A 157 28.38 -3.10 0.95
C GLY A 157 27.29 -4.06 0.48
N ARG A 158 26.37 -4.48 1.37
CA ARG A 158 25.21 -5.30 1.03
C ARG A 158 24.09 -4.39 0.52
N ARG A 159 24.11 -4.05 -0.77
CA ARG A 159 23.00 -3.37 -1.43
C ARG A 159 21.84 -4.34 -1.67
N PRO A 160 20.59 -3.87 -1.71
CA PRO A 160 19.47 -4.67 -2.18
C PRO A 160 19.78 -5.22 -3.58
N ILE A 161 19.53 -6.49 -3.77
CA ILE A 161 19.66 -7.13 -5.09
C ILE A 161 18.52 -6.61 -5.95
N THR A 162 18.81 -6.13 -7.16
CA THR A 162 17.77 -5.76 -8.13
C THR A 162 17.04 -7.00 -8.63
N LEU A 163 15.83 -6.84 -9.18
CA LEU A 163 15.08 -7.95 -9.76
C LEU A 163 15.86 -8.65 -10.89
N GLU A 164 16.65 -7.90 -11.66
CA GLU A 164 17.54 -8.45 -12.69
C GLU A 164 18.69 -9.28 -12.11
N GLU A 165 19.31 -8.80 -11.04
CA GLU A 165 20.36 -9.53 -10.32
C GLU A 165 19.79 -10.81 -9.69
N TYR A 166 18.57 -10.72 -9.09
CA TYR A 166 17.89 -11.89 -8.55
C TYR A 166 17.60 -12.94 -9.63
N ARG A 167 17.08 -12.52 -10.79
CA ARG A 167 16.83 -13.42 -11.94
C ARG A 167 18.09 -14.10 -12.45
N LYS A 168 19.21 -13.38 -12.45
CA LYS A 168 20.51 -13.96 -12.85
C LYS A 168 21.04 -14.99 -11.86
N LEU A 169 20.77 -14.78 -10.56
CA LEU A 169 21.21 -15.70 -9.50
C LEU A 169 20.28 -16.93 -9.36
N HIS A 170 19.03 -16.83 -9.80
CA HIS A 170 17.99 -17.87 -9.68
C HIS A 170 17.33 -18.15 -11.04
N PRO A 171 18.11 -18.62 -12.05
CA PRO A 171 17.57 -18.90 -13.37
C PRO A 171 16.64 -20.12 -13.30
N GLY A 172 15.35 -19.92 -13.16
CA GLY A 172 14.33 -20.98 -13.12
C GLY A 172 13.27 -20.87 -12.04
N GLU A 173 13.43 -19.99 -11.04
CA GLU A 173 12.44 -19.79 -9.97
C GLU A 173 11.32 -18.79 -10.35
N LEU A 174 11.54 -17.98 -11.37
CA LEU A 174 10.55 -17.01 -11.88
C LEU A 174 10.23 -17.33 -13.35
N ARG A 175 9.38 -18.30 -13.58
CA ARG A 175 8.69 -18.52 -14.86
C ARG A 175 7.26 -18.04 -14.76
#